data_58f955b6e9fa89ac8c5a3e72db28aacb
#
_entry.id   58f955b6e9fa89ac8c5a3e72db28aacb
#
_cell.length_a   1.000
_cell.length_b   1.000
_cell.length_c   1.000
_cell.angle_alpha   90.00
_cell.angle_beta   90.00
_cell.angle_gamma   90.00
#
_symmetry.space_group_name_H-M   'P 1'
#
loop_
_entity.id
_entity.type
_entity.pdbx_description
1 polymer ?
#
loop_
_entity_poly.entity_id
_entity_poly.type
_entity_poly.pdbx_seq_one_letter_code
_entity_poly.pdbx_strand_id
1 'polypeptide(L)'
;TINIENYWNIDKQAFIRISEEDAIEKIDSLFSSSVFRRLRSDVPVGASLSGGLDSSSIVYYMQQQIRNVANKYKTFSAIFPGFEKNEHAYVQEVVKKLQVDNFTVVPTAADLIRDFKKLCYHQEEPFPSSSIYAQYRVFDLAKSQRVKVLLDGQGADEVLAGYHKYIHWYLQEMVSRYRFSDIKKEKISLHANNIPFRWVVKNIMAAFLPSHASIALEKKEYQRIIHHNDISKNMLGYLKGREWEGIHKPVVTKLNDILYFNTMQHGLEELLRYSDRNAMAHGLEVRLPFLNAELVQFIFSLPSHYKISNGYTKSIFRKMMDQKLPDSIVWRTDKIGYEPPQKIWMEDKDMKEYVYTAKQKLVKEDILKAQVLQKESRSLHAHDADNFDWRYLCVAEMLK
;
A
#
# COMPACT_ATOMS: atom_id res chain seq x y z
N THR A 1 -18.18 -19.80 28.20
CA THR A 1 -16.88 -19.73 27.50
C THR A 1 -17.16 -19.41 26.05
N ILE A 2 -16.62 -18.32 25.54
CA ILE A 2 -16.70 -17.99 24.11
C ILE A 2 -15.56 -18.74 23.44
N ASN A 3 -15.86 -19.55 22.41
CA ASN A 3 -14.88 -20.19 21.56
C ASN A 3 -14.75 -19.39 20.26
N ILE A 4 -13.53 -18.97 19.90
CA ILE A 4 -13.25 -18.22 18.68
C ILE A 4 -12.41 -19.09 17.78
N GLU A 5 -12.96 -19.42 16.61
CA GLU A 5 -12.30 -20.25 15.60
C GLU A 5 -12.18 -19.52 14.26
N ASN A 6 -11.05 -19.71 13.58
CA ASN A 6 -10.87 -19.20 12.22
C ASN A 6 -11.68 -20.07 11.26
N TYR A 7 -12.71 -19.51 10.63
CA TYR A 7 -13.51 -20.19 9.62
C TYR A 7 -12.83 -20.26 8.24
N TRP A 8 -11.81 -19.43 8.00
CA TRP A 8 -11.04 -19.37 6.77
C TRP A 8 -9.60 -18.92 7.02
N ASN A 9 -8.66 -19.48 6.25
CA ASN A 9 -7.26 -19.10 6.28
C ASN A 9 -6.62 -19.40 4.92
N ILE A 10 -5.53 -18.70 4.61
CA ILE A 10 -4.71 -18.97 3.42
C ILE A 10 -3.75 -20.10 3.74
N ASP A 11 -3.77 -21.16 2.94
CA ASP A 11 -2.69 -22.16 2.99
C ASP A 11 -1.46 -21.67 2.25
N LYS A 12 -0.52 -21.06 3.01
CA LYS A 12 0.75 -20.58 2.46
C LYS A 12 1.70 -21.69 2.01
N GLN A 13 1.39 -22.97 2.31
CA GLN A 13 2.15 -24.15 1.87
C GLN A 13 1.57 -24.77 0.61
N ALA A 14 0.36 -24.39 0.22
CA ALA A 14 -0.26 -24.86 -1.00
C ALA A 14 0.68 -24.68 -2.21
N PHE A 15 0.72 -25.70 -3.06
CA PHE A 15 1.52 -25.68 -4.27
C PHE A 15 0.78 -26.39 -5.40
N ILE A 16 0.70 -25.74 -6.55
CA ILE A 16 0.13 -26.30 -7.76
C ILE A 16 1.19 -26.38 -8.87
N ARG A 17 1.21 -27.49 -9.59
CA ARG A 17 1.95 -27.62 -10.84
C ARG A 17 1.02 -27.26 -11.98
N ILE A 18 1.28 -26.13 -12.63
CA ILE A 18 0.44 -25.59 -13.68
C ILE A 18 1.33 -24.87 -14.69
N SER A 19 0.97 -24.88 -15.97
CA SER A 19 1.67 -24.07 -16.97
C SER A 19 1.44 -22.57 -16.73
N GLU A 20 2.29 -21.73 -17.28
CA GLU A 20 2.12 -20.28 -17.15
C GLU A 20 0.84 -19.81 -17.85
N GLU A 21 0.55 -20.38 -19.03
CA GLU A 21 -0.62 -20.07 -19.83
C GLU A 21 -1.91 -20.41 -19.06
N ASP A 22 -2.02 -21.61 -18.51
CA ASP A 22 -3.19 -22.03 -17.73
C ASP A 22 -3.34 -21.21 -16.44
N ALA A 23 -2.22 -20.82 -15.83
CA ALA A 23 -2.25 -19.97 -14.63
C ALA A 23 -2.73 -18.55 -14.97
N ILE A 24 -2.33 -17.98 -16.11
CA ILE A 24 -2.82 -16.69 -16.61
C ILE A 24 -4.33 -16.77 -16.86
N GLU A 25 -4.79 -17.78 -17.59
CA GLU A 25 -6.21 -17.98 -17.88
C GLU A 25 -7.04 -18.12 -16.59
N LYS A 26 -6.54 -18.87 -15.63
CA LYS A 26 -7.21 -19.05 -14.34
C LYS A 26 -7.28 -17.75 -13.54
N ILE A 27 -6.21 -16.97 -13.49
CA ILE A 27 -6.21 -15.65 -12.81
C ILE A 27 -7.18 -14.71 -13.53
N ASP A 28 -7.18 -14.67 -14.86
CA ASP A 28 -8.08 -13.85 -15.66
C ASP A 28 -9.55 -14.17 -15.34
N SER A 29 -9.91 -15.44 -15.34
CA SER A 29 -11.25 -15.91 -15.00
C SER A 29 -11.65 -15.54 -13.58
N LEU A 30 -10.79 -15.77 -12.58
CA LEU A 30 -11.07 -15.47 -11.18
C LEU A 30 -11.15 -13.96 -10.93
N PHE A 31 -10.24 -13.18 -11.51
CA PHE A 31 -10.21 -11.74 -11.31
C PHE A 31 -11.39 -11.05 -12.02
N SER A 32 -11.68 -11.40 -13.27
CA SER A 32 -12.85 -10.88 -13.99
C SER A 32 -14.14 -11.19 -13.24
N SER A 33 -14.33 -12.44 -12.78
CA SER A 33 -15.47 -12.84 -11.96
C SER A 33 -15.55 -12.03 -10.66
N SER A 34 -14.40 -11.78 -10.02
CA SER A 34 -14.33 -10.96 -8.80
C SER A 34 -14.78 -9.53 -9.04
N VAL A 35 -14.33 -8.90 -10.13
CA VAL A 35 -14.78 -7.55 -10.52
C VAL A 35 -16.29 -7.56 -10.80
N PHE A 36 -16.78 -8.49 -11.61
CA PHE A 36 -18.19 -8.56 -12.01
C PHE A 36 -19.14 -8.75 -10.84
N ARG A 37 -18.81 -9.60 -9.89
CA ARG A 37 -19.60 -9.79 -8.64
C ARG A 37 -19.70 -8.47 -7.85
N ARG A 38 -18.65 -7.65 -7.87
CA ARG A 38 -18.58 -6.37 -7.15
C ARG A 38 -19.23 -5.18 -7.87
N LEU A 39 -19.61 -5.36 -9.12
CA LEU A 39 -20.41 -4.37 -9.87
C LEU A 39 -21.91 -4.47 -9.59
N ARG A 40 -22.38 -5.54 -8.94
CA ARG A 40 -23.78 -5.69 -8.56
C ARG A 40 -24.15 -4.64 -7.51
N SER A 41 -24.98 -3.68 -7.89
CA SER A 41 -25.33 -2.54 -7.02
C SER A 41 -26.61 -1.88 -7.52
N ASP A 42 -27.43 -1.40 -6.59
CA ASP A 42 -28.63 -0.58 -6.87
C ASP A 42 -28.29 0.92 -6.95
N VAL A 43 -27.04 1.28 -6.72
CA VAL A 43 -26.55 2.66 -6.74
C VAL A 43 -25.35 2.81 -7.69
N PRO A 44 -25.01 4.04 -8.13
CA PRO A 44 -23.91 4.27 -9.05
C PRO A 44 -22.58 3.75 -8.51
N VAL A 45 -21.86 2.98 -9.35
CA VAL A 45 -20.53 2.41 -9.08
C VAL A 45 -19.48 3.15 -9.89
N GLY A 46 -18.33 3.41 -9.30
CA GLY A 46 -17.16 3.96 -9.95
C GLY A 46 -15.88 3.23 -9.50
N ALA A 47 -14.73 3.77 -9.85
CA ALA A 47 -13.43 3.24 -9.41
C ALA A 47 -12.43 4.34 -9.08
N SER A 48 -11.55 4.08 -8.12
CA SER A 48 -10.32 4.85 -7.96
C SER A 48 -9.36 4.52 -9.11
N LEU A 49 -8.73 5.53 -9.72
CA LEU A 49 -7.80 5.35 -10.84
C LEU A 49 -6.52 6.12 -10.57
N SER A 50 -5.44 5.41 -10.23
CA SER A 50 -4.11 6.00 -10.02
C SER A 50 -3.21 5.95 -11.26
N GLY A 51 -3.67 5.35 -12.37
CA GLY A 51 -2.80 5.06 -13.53
C GLY A 51 -1.81 3.91 -13.28
N GLY A 52 -1.88 3.24 -12.14
CA GLY A 52 -1.12 2.02 -11.87
C GLY A 52 -1.81 0.77 -12.42
N LEU A 53 -1.05 -0.34 -12.53
CA LEU A 53 -1.53 -1.62 -13.06
C LEU A 53 -2.84 -2.10 -12.40
N ASP A 54 -2.90 -2.03 -11.06
CA ASP A 54 -4.01 -2.61 -10.29
C ASP A 54 -5.33 -1.89 -10.54
N SER A 55 -5.34 -0.57 -10.36
CA SER A 55 -6.53 0.26 -10.59
C SER A 55 -6.97 0.24 -12.06
N SER A 56 -6.01 0.29 -12.97
CA SER A 56 -6.28 0.23 -14.42
C SER A 56 -6.87 -1.11 -14.85
N SER A 57 -6.42 -2.21 -14.25
CA SER A 57 -6.97 -3.56 -14.50
C SER A 57 -8.43 -3.66 -14.03
N ILE A 58 -8.75 -3.11 -12.87
CA ILE A 58 -10.15 -3.06 -12.40
C ILE A 58 -11.02 -2.31 -13.41
N VAL A 59 -10.58 -1.11 -13.81
CA VAL A 59 -11.32 -0.28 -14.77
C VAL A 59 -11.48 -0.99 -16.13
N TYR A 60 -10.44 -1.72 -16.60
CA TYR A 60 -10.54 -2.54 -17.81
C TYR A 60 -11.69 -3.54 -17.72
N TYR A 61 -11.76 -4.36 -16.66
CA TYR A 61 -12.82 -5.37 -16.51
C TYR A 61 -14.18 -4.75 -16.24
N MET A 62 -14.25 -3.60 -15.57
CA MET A 62 -15.50 -2.84 -15.45
C MET A 62 -16.05 -2.46 -16.82
N GLN A 63 -15.19 -1.93 -17.73
CA GLN A 63 -15.58 -1.53 -19.08
C GLN A 63 -16.10 -2.71 -19.93
N GLN A 64 -15.56 -3.93 -19.73
CA GLN A 64 -16.06 -5.11 -20.43
C GLN A 64 -17.52 -5.45 -20.10
N GLN A 65 -18.09 -4.90 -19.02
CA GLN A 65 -19.48 -5.10 -18.62
C GLN A 65 -20.44 -4.05 -19.14
N ILE A 66 -19.94 -3.02 -19.80
CA ILE A 66 -20.81 -1.99 -20.38
C ILE A 66 -21.48 -2.52 -21.65
N ARG A 67 -22.77 -2.84 -21.55
CA ARG A 67 -23.59 -3.26 -22.70
C ARG A 67 -24.11 -2.08 -23.54
N ASN A 68 -24.06 -0.85 -22.99
CA ASN A 68 -24.55 0.34 -23.66
C ASN A 68 -23.51 1.47 -23.52
N VAL A 69 -23.00 1.97 -24.62
CA VAL A 69 -21.97 3.02 -24.72
C VAL A 69 -22.37 4.33 -24.01
N ALA A 70 -23.65 4.56 -23.77
CA ALA A 70 -24.15 5.73 -23.05
C ALA A 70 -23.85 5.70 -21.54
N ASN A 71 -23.57 4.54 -20.95
CA ASN A 71 -23.33 4.38 -19.51
C ASN A 71 -21.83 4.13 -19.23
N LYS A 72 -21.02 5.17 -19.21
CA LYS A 72 -19.62 5.06 -18.82
C LYS A 72 -19.47 5.01 -17.31
N TYR A 73 -18.55 4.17 -16.82
CA TYR A 73 -18.15 4.22 -15.42
C TYR A 73 -17.32 5.49 -15.13
N LYS A 74 -17.60 6.11 -13.99
CA LYS A 74 -16.83 7.24 -13.48
C LYS A 74 -15.60 6.74 -12.76
N THR A 75 -14.47 7.37 -13.05
CA THR A 75 -13.20 7.11 -12.36
C THR A 75 -12.70 8.37 -11.67
N PHE A 76 -11.95 8.20 -10.59
CA PHE A 76 -11.54 9.30 -9.72
C PHE A 76 -10.06 9.22 -9.42
N SER A 77 -9.36 10.35 -9.57
CA SER A 77 -7.91 10.43 -9.44
C SER A 77 -7.50 11.67 -8.65
N ALA A 78 -6.50 11.55 -7.76
CA ALA A 78 -5.77 12.73 -7.32
C ALA A 78 -4.56 12.93 -8.21
N ILE A 79 -4.30 14.17 -8.58
CA ILE A 79 -3.17 14.57 -9.42
C ILE A 79 -2.39 15.69 -8.71
N PHE A 80 -1.10 15.78 -9.01
CA PHE A 80 -0.19 16.73 -8.36
C PHE A 80 0.67 17.44 -9.40
N PRO A 81 0.13 18.47 -10.09
CA PRO A 81 0.86 19.20 -11.14
C PRO A 81 2.19 19.77 -10.62
N GLY A 82 3.26 19.56 -11.38
CA GLY A 82 4.61 20.00 -11.00
C GLY A 82 5.35 19.07 -10.04
N PHE A 83 4.73 18.02 -9.55
CA PHE A 83 5.39 17.02 -8.71
C PHE A 83 6.00 15.89 -9.57
N GLU A 84 7.24 15.50 -9.27
CA GLU A 84 7.97 14.49 -10.06
C GLU A 84 7.26 13.12 -10.14
N LYS A 85 6.50 12.76 -9.10
CA LYS A 85 5.74 11.52 -9.02
C LYS A 85 4.26 11.69 -9.41
N ASN A 86 3.93 12.73 -10.18
CA ASN A 86 2.57 12.95 -10.64
C ASN A 86 2.17 11.87 -11.67
N GLU A 87 1.18 11.09 -11.35
CA GLU A 87 0.71 9.98 -12.22
C GLU A 87 -0.31 10.40 -13.27
N HIS A 88 -0.56 11.72 -13.43
CA HIS A 88 -1.60 12.22 -14.33
C HIS A 88 -1.46 11.72 -15.78
N ALA A 89 -0.23 11.67 -16.32
CA ALA A 89 0.02 11.18 -17.67
C ALA A 89 -0.45 9.72 -17.85
N TYR A 90 -0.14 8.86 -16.89
CA TYR A 90 -0.56 7.46 -16.91
C TYR A 90 -2.10 7.31 -16.78
N VAL A 91 -2.72 8.13 -15.93
CA VAL A 91 -4.19 8.20 -15.83
C VAL A 91 -4.79 8.55 -17.20
N GLN A 92 -4.25 9.55 -17.89
CA GLN A 92 -4.76 9.97 -19.21
C GLN A 92 -4.59 8.89 -20.28
N GLU A 93 -3.50 8.13 -20.27
CA GLU A 93 -3.34 6.99 -21.17
C GLU A 93 -4.42 5.91 -20.98
N VAL A 94 -4.71 5.57 -19.72
CA VAL A 94 -5.76 4.62 -19.37
C VAL A 94 -7.14 5.15 -19.78
N VAL A 95 -7.43 6.41 -19.46
CA VAL A 95 -8.69 7.08 -19.83
C VAL A 95 -8.92 7.06 -21.33
N LYS A 96 -7.88 7.38 -22.11
CA LYS A 96 -7.92 7.36 -23.58
C LYS A 96 -8.13 5.93 -24.11
N LYS A 97 -7.40 4.95 -23.60
CA LYS A 97 -7.48 3.54 -24.03
C LYS A 97 -8.85 2.94 -23.71
N LEU A 98 -9.37 3.19 -22.52
CA LEU A 98 -10.59 2.56 -22.00
C LEU A 98 -11.85 3.43 -22.20
N GLN A 99 -11.71 4.67 -22.67
CA GLN A 99 -12.81 5.62 -22.94
C GLN A 99 -13.74 5.83 -21.72
N VAL A 100 -13.16 5.94 -20.52
CA VAL A 100 -13.90 6.19 -19.27
C VAL A 100 -14.00 7.68 -18.95
N ASP A 101 -15.01 8.06 -18.16
CA ASP A 101 -15.12 9.41 -17.60
C ASP A 101 -14.21 9.51 -16.37
N ASN A 102 -13.22 10.40 -16.41
CA ASN A 102 -12.32 10.61 -15.30
C ASN A 102 -12.50 11.99 -14.68
N PHE A 103 -12.62 12.01 -13.35
CA PHE A 103 -12.68 13.20 -12.53
C PHE A 103 -11.41 13.30 -11.71
N THR A 104 -10.85 14.51 -11.61
CA THR A 104 -9.58 14.72 -10.89
C THR A 104 -9.74 15.73 -9.75
N VAL A 105 -8.96 15.53 -8.69
CA VAL A 105 -8.78 16.49 -7.60
C VAL A 105 -7.30 16.81 -7.44
N VAL A 106 -6.99 18.05 -7.08
CA VAL A 106 -5.63 18.55 -6.79
C VAL A 106 -5.57 18.93 -5.32
N PRO A 107 -5.22 18.02 -4.42
CA PRO A 107 -5.07 18.34 -3.00
C PRO A 107 -3.87 19.28 -2.78
N THR A 108 -4.01 20.27 -1.90
CA THR A 108 -2.98 21.24 -1.54
C THR A 108 -2.62 21.19 -0.05
N ALA A 109 -1.52 21.84 0.36
CA ALA A 109 -1.15 22.00 1.76
C ALA A 109 -2.26 22.74 2.56
N ALA A 110 -2.83 23.79 1.98
CA ALA A 110 -3.91 24.56 2.61
C ALA A 110 -5.18 23.71 2.80
N ASP A 111 -5.53 22.87 1.80
CA ASP A 111 -6.62 21.93 1.94
C ASP A 111 -6.35 20.90 3.06
N LEU A 112 -5.11 20.40 3.14
CA LEU A 112 -4.69 19.48 4.17
C LEU A 112 -4.88 20.06 5.57
N ILE A 113 -4.37 21.28 5.81
CA ILE A 113 -4.51 21.96 7.10
C ILE A 113 -5.98 22.11 7.47
N ARG A 114 -6.82 22.59 6.54
CA ARG A 114 -8.25 22.79 6.74
C ARG A 114 -8.97 21.49 7.12
N ASP A 115 -8.64 20.40 6.45
CA ASP A 115 -9.37 19.13 6.57
C ASP A 115 -8.77 18.19 7.63
N PHE A 116 -7.55 18.46 8.13
CA PHE A 116 -6.73 17.52 8.90
C PHE A 116 -7.42 17.03 10.19
N LYS A 117 -8.01 17.96 10.94
CA LYS A 117 -8.75 17.63 12.15
C LYS A 117 -9.92 16.67 11.87
N LYS A 118 -10.67 16.92 10.79
CA LYS A 118 -11.77 16.06 10.37
C LYS A 118 -11.27 14.70 9.92
N LEU A 119 -10.17 14.65 9.17
CA LEU A 119 -9.52 13.41 8.77
C LEU A 119 -9.11 12.59 10.00
N CYS A 120 -8.41 13.19 10.96
CA CYS A 120 -8.00 12.53 12.21
C CYS A 120 -9.21 12.01 13.01
N TYR A 121 -10.30 12.77 13.07
CA TYR A 121 -11.54 12.34 13.72
C TYR A 121 -12.09 11.05 13.10
N HIS A 122 -12.14 10.95 11.77
CA HIS A 122 -12.65 9.76 11.10
C HIS A 122 -11.68 8.58 11.11
N GLN A 123 -10.37 8.84 11.11
CA GLN A 123 -9.36 7.78 11.18
C GLN A 123 -9.28 7.13 12.57
N GLU A 124 -9.64 7.84 13.64
CA GLU A 124 -9.67 7.39 15.03
C GLU A 124 -8.32 6.94 15.62
N GLU A 125 -7.32 6.73 14.79
CA GLU A 125 -5.95 6.35 15.16
C GLU A 125 -4.92 7.11 14.31
N PRO A 126 -3.70 7.38 14.84
CA PRO A 126 -2.63 7.98 14.07
C PRO A 126 -2.30 7.18 12.83
N PHE A 127 -2.04 7.86 11.74
CA PHE A 127 -1.75 7.26 10.44
C PHE A 127 -0.40 7.76 9.88
N PRO A 128 0.29 6.95 9.03
CA PRO A 128 1.71 7.13 8.75
C PRO A 128 2.04 8.27 7.78
N SER A 129 1.12 8.69 6.91
CA SER A 129 1.45 9.63 5.83
C SER A 129 0.25 10.33 5.20
N SER A 130 0.55 11.35 4.41
CA SER A 130 -0.44 12.10 3.64
C SER A 130 -1.10 11.32 2.50
N SER A 131 -0.66 10.09 2.20
CA SER A 131 -1.34 9.21 1.23
C SER A 131 -2.80 8.97 1.61
N ILE A 132 -3.07 8.86 2.91
CA ILE A 132 -4.42 8.70 3.46
C ILE A 132 -5.28 9.94 3.15
N TYR A 133 -4.71 11.14 3.24
CA TYR A 133 -5.41 12.36 2.88
C TYR A 133 -5.71 12.44 1.38
N ALA A 134 -4.78 12.06 0.54
CA ALA A 134 -5.03 12.05 -0.91
C ALA A 134 -6.20 11.12 -1.27
N GLN A 135 -6.30 9.93 -0.66
CA GLN A 135 -7.44 9.03 -0.83
C GLN A 135 -8.74 9.64 -0.28
N TYR A 136 -8.69 10.30 0.88
CA TYR A 136 -9.82 11.03 1.46
C TYR A 136 -10.41 12.04 0.47
N ARG A 137 -9.56 12.81 -0.24
CA ARG A 137 -9.99 13.78 -1.25
C ARG A 137 -10.55 13.13 -2.51
N VAL A 138 -10.02 11.98 -2.92
CA VAL A 138 -10.60 11.18 -4.03
C VAL A 138 -12.00 10.71 -3.69
N PHE A 139 -12.23 10.29 -2.46
CA PHE A 139 -13.55 9.84 -2.01
C PHE A 139 -14.55 10.99 -1.86
N ASP A 140 -14.10 12.15 -1.40
CA ASP A 140 -14.90 13.38 -1.40
C ASP A 140 -15.35 13.77 -2.81
N LEU A 141 -14.43 13.68 -3.78
CA LEU A 141 -14.73 13.92 -5.20
C LEU A 141 -15.77 12.91 -5.73
N ALA A 142 -15.63 11.63 -5.41
CA ALA A 142 -16.58 10.60 -5.83
C ALA A 142 -17.98 10.86 -5.26
N LYS A 143 -18.08 11.25 -3.99
CA LYS A 143 -19.33 11.69 -3.36
C LYS A 143 -19.97 12.87 -4.11
N SER A 144 -19.18 13.89 -4.46
CA SER A 144 -19.65 15.08 -5.19
C SER A 144 -20.23 14.70 -6.56
N GLN A 145 -19.70 13.65 -7.18
CA GLN A 145 -20.18 13.08 -8.44
C GLN A 145 -21.33 12.06 -8.27
N ARG A 146 -21.91 11.97 -7.07
CA ARG A 146 -23.04 11.09 -6.72
C ARG A 146 -22.75 9.59 -6.89
N VAL A 147 -21.48 9.18 -6.85
CA VAL A 147 -21.11 7.78 -6.77
C VAL A 147 -21.19 7.34 -5.31
N LYS A 148 -21.63 6.11 -5.07
CA LYS A 148 -21.82 5.54 -3.74
C LYS A 148 -20.95 4.33 -3.47
N VAL A 149 -20.51 3.65 -4.52
CA VAL A 149 -19.67 2.47 -4.45
C VAL A 149 -18.42 2.69 -5.30
N LEU A 150 -17.24 2.43 -4.73
CA LEU A 150 -15.96 2.50 -5.43
C LEU A 150 -15.28 1.13 -5.44
N LEU A 151 -14.80 0.71 -6.61
CA LEU A 151 -13.83 -0.37 -6.70
C LEU A 151 -12.41 0.21 -6.55
N ASP A 152 -11.59 -0.44 -5.72
CA ASP A 152 -10.21 -0.01 -5.43
C ASP A 152 -9.23 -1.17 -5.55
N GLY A 153 -7.95 -0.86 -5.89
CA GLY A 153 -6.89 -1.82 -6.17
C GLY A 153 -6.15 -2.36 -4.95
N GLN A 154 -6.57 -2.05 -3.73
CA GLN A 154 -5.89 -2.51 -2.52
C GLN A 154 -5.88 -4.03 -2.38
N GLY A 155 -4.83 -4.55 -1.77
CA GLY A 155 -4.56 -5.98 -1.63
C GLY A 155 -3.77 -6.59 -2.78
N ALA A 156 -3.68 -5.94 -3.95
CA ALA A 156 -2.93 -6.43 -5.09
C ALA A 156 -1.43 -6.60 -4.80
N ASP A 157 -0.82 -5.61 -4.16
CA ASP A 157 0.61 -5.62 -3.83
C ASP A 157 0.96 -6.70 -2.80
N GLU A 158 0.11 -6.93 -1.82
CA GLU A 158 0.29 -7.91 -0.75
C GLU A 158 0.15 -9.33 -1.29
N VAL A 159 -0.82 -9.57 -2.18
CA VAL A 159 -1.12 -10.91 -2.71
C VAL A 159 -0.18 -11.29 -3.86
N LEU A 160 0.11 -10.36 -4.77
CA LEU A 160 0.89 -10.58 -5.99
C LEU A 160 2.37 -10.20 -5.87
N ALA A 161 2.87 -9.93 -4.67
CA ALA A 161 4.24 -9.49 -4.43
C ALA A 161 4.62 -8.19 -5.16
N GLY A 162 3.76 -7.17 -5.11
CA GLY A 162 3.93 -5.93 -5.87
C GLY A 162 5.02 -5.00 -5.35
N TYR A 163 5.33 -5.00 -4.06
CA TYR A 163 6.34 -4.11 -3.50
C TYR A 163 7.75 -4.57 -3.80
N HIS A 164 8.65 -3.66 -4.19
CA HIS A 164 10.06 -3.98 -4.43
C HIS A 164 10.77 -4.61 -3.22
N LYS A 165 10.30 -4.35 -2.00
CA LYS A 165 10.81 -5.02 -0.80
C LYS A 165 10.72 -6.54 -0.87
N TYR A 166 9.75 -7.11 -1.61
CA TYR A 166 9.56 -8.56 -1.74
C TYR A 166 10.65 -9.24 -2.58
N ILE A 167 11.34 -8.50 -3.43
CA ILE A 167 12.48 -9.01 -4.22
C ILE A 167 13.57 -9.58 -3.31
N HIS A 168 13.81 -8.96 -2.14
CA HIS A 168 14.80 -9.46 -1.18
C HIS A 168 14.46 -10.88 -0.71
N TRP A 169 13.21 -11.13 -0.33
CA TRP A 169 12.76 -12.45 0.15
C TRP A 169 12.67 -13.48 -0.97
N TYR A 170 12.31 -13.05 -2.18
CA TYR A 170 12.34 -13.92 -3.36
C TYR A 170 13.76 -14.41 -3.67
N LEU A 171 14.74 -13.52 -3.69
CA LEU A 171 16.15 -13.91 -3.87
C LEU A 171 16.69 -14.73 -2.69
N GLN A 172 16.24 -14.44 -1.48
CA GLN A 172 16.59 -15.22 -0.28
C GLN A 172 16.05 -16.67 -0.39
N GLU A 173 14.82 -16.85 -0.88
CA GLU A 173 14.28 -18.18 -1.20
C GLU A 173 15.10 -18.90 -2.26
N MET A 174 15.56 -18.21 -3.31
CA MET A 174 16.42 -18.81 -4.33
C MET A 174 17.78 -19.25 -3.75
N VAL A 175 18.37 -18.47 -2.83
CA VAL A 175 19.63 -18.83 -2.15
C VAL A 175 19.46 -20.08 -1.30
N SER A 176 18.41 -20.14 -0.47
CA SER A 176 18.14 -21.31 0.37
C SER A 176 17.88 -22.58 -0.43
N ARG A 177 17.46 -22.43 -1.69
CA ARG A 177 17.24 -23.55 -2.65
C ARG A 177 18.41 -23.76 -3.61
N TYR A 178 19.57 -23.12 -3.39
CA TYR A 178 20.78 -23.25 -4.22
C TYR A 178 20.58 -22.87 -5.70
N ARG A 179 19.62 -22.00 -6.04
CA ARG A 179 19.29 -21.59 -7.42
C ARG A 179 20.15 -20.40 -7.87
N PHE A 180 21.47 -20.52 -7.80
CA PHE A 180 22.39 -19.40 -8.06
C PHE A 180 22.40 -18.89 -9.50
N SER A 181 22.15 -19.77 -10.49
CA SER A 181 22.00 -19.35 -11.89
C SER A 181 20.81 -18.42 -12.10
N ASP A 182 19.69 -18.72 -11.43
CA ASP A 182 18.48 -17.92 -11.55
C ASP A 182 18.64 -16.57 -10.83
N ILE A 183 19.35 -16.55 -9.69
CA ILE A 183 19.70 -15.30 -9.01
C ILE A 183 20.52 -14.39 -9.92
N LYS A 184 21.48 -14.94 -10.67
CA LYS A 184 22.29 -14.16 -11.62
C LYS A 184 21.43 -13.56 -12.72
N LYS A 185 20.54 -14.35 -13.33
CA LYS A 185 19.60 -13.88 -14.35
C LYS A 185 18.68 -12.77 -13.81
N GLU A 186 18.09 -13.00 -12.63
CA GLU A 186 17.18 -12.04 -12.00
C GLU A 186 17.87 -10.71 -11.68
N LYS A 187 19.11 -10.74 -11.17
CA LYS A 187 19.91 -9.53 -10.93
C LYS A 187 20.19 -8.73 -12.20
N ILE A 188 20.49 -9.42 -13.31
CA ILE A 188 20.68 -8.78 -14.62
C ILE A 188 19.38 -8.08 -15.05
N SER A 189 18.24 -8.76 -14.92
CA SER A 189 16.94 -8.21 -15.29
C SER A 189 16.55 -7.01 -14.41
N LEU A 190 16.79 -7.08 -13.08
CA LEU A 190 16.57 -5.95 -12.17
C LEU A 190 17.38 -4.72 -12.57
N HIS A 191 18.65 -4.92 -12.93
CA HIS A 191 19.50 -3.83 -13.40
C HIS A 191 19.02 -3.26 -14.74
N ALA A 192 18.63 -4.11 -15.70
CA ALA A 192 18.10 -3.70 -17.00
C ALA A 192 16.79 -2.88 -16.84
N ASN A 193 15.98 -3.20 -15.86
CA ASN A 193 14.74 -2.50 -15.55
C ASN A 193 14.93 -1.27 -14.64
N ASN A 194 16.18 -0.85 -14.36
CA ASN A 194 16.51 0.27 -13.46
C ASN A 194 15.90 0.15 -12.05
N ILE A 195 15.68 -1.07 -11.56
CA ILE A 195 15.17 -1.28 -10.21
C ILE A 195 16.34 -1.24 -9.24
N PRO A 196 16.38 -0.26 -8.31
CA PRO A 196 17.46 -0.13 -7.35
C PRO A 196 17.43 -1.33 -6.40
N PHE A 197 18.45 -2.17 -6.49
CA PHE A 197 18.54 -3.37 -5.68
C PHE A 197 19.94 -3.48 -5.05
N ARG A 198 20.00 -3.44 -3.72
CA ARG A 198 21.24 -3.66 -2.98
C ARG A 198 21.11 -4.89 -2.09
N TRP A 199 21.89 -5.91 -2.39
CA TRP A 199 21.94 -7.14 -1.60
C TRP A 199 23.29 -7.25 -0.88
N VAL A 200 23.25 -7.50 0.41
CA VAL A 200 24.43 -7.57 1.26
C VAL A 200 24.55 -8.96 1.90
N VAL A 201 25.72 -9.28 2.44
CA VAL A 201 26.01 -10.58 3.08
C VAL A 201 24.94 -10.97 4.12
N LYS A 202 24.37 -9.99 4.85
CA LYS A 202 23.29 -10.25 5.82
C LYS A 202 22.06 -10.90 5.19
N ASN A 203 21.74 -10.58 3.94
CA ASN A 203 20.61 -11.19 3.22
C ASN A 203 20.88 -12.66 2.89
N ILE A 204 22.15 -13.01 2.59
CA ILE A 204 22.57 -14.40 2.38
C ILE A 204 22.47 -15.18 3.69
N MET A 205 22.98 -14.62 4.79
CA MET A 205 22.88 -15.25 6.11
C MET A 205 21.43 -15.48 6.53
N ALA A 206 20.54 -14.51 6.27
CA ALA A 206 19.13 -14.63 6.57
C ALA A 206 18.44 -15.78 5.80
N ALA A 207 18.95 -16.15 4.61
CA ALA A 207 18.41 -17.27 3.84
C ALA A 207 18.63 -18.63 4.55
N PHE A 208 19.73 -18.77 5.30
CA PHE A 208 20.08 -20.01 6.02
C PHE A 208 19.68 -19.98 7.50
N LEU A 209 19.52 -18.77 8.09
CA LEU A 209 19.21 -18.56 9.49
C LEU A 209 17.98 -17.63 9.67
N PRO A 210 16.81 -18.00 9.12
CA PRO A 210 15.64 -17.09 9.06
C PRO A 210 15.09 -16.72 10.46
N SER A 211 15.13 -17.64 11.43
CA SER A 211 14.70 -17.35 12.80
C SER A 211 15.59 -16.34 13.50
N HIS A 212 16.92 -16.44 13.31
CA HIS A 212 17.84 -15.46 13.87
C HIS A 212 17.68 -14.08 13.23
N ALA A 213 17.38 -14.05 11.92
CA ALA A 213 17.10 -12.81 11.20
C ALA A 213 15.82 -12.13 11.75
N SER A 214 14.75 -12.90 11.98
CA SER A 214 13.52 -12.41 12.60
C SER A 214 13.77 -11.78 13.97
N ILE A 215 14.43 -12.50 14.87
CA ILE A 215 14.79 -12.02 16.22
C ILE A 215 15.66 -10.75 16.15
N ALA A 216 16.61 -10.70 15.22
CA ALA A 216 17.48 -9.52 15.06
C ALA A 216 16.67 -8.28 14.60
N LEU A 217 15.67 -8.47 13.72
CA LEU A 217 14.79 -7.40 13.28
C LEU A 217 13.86 -6.92 14.40
N GLU A 218 13.33 -7.82 15.22
CA GLU A 218 12.51 -7.49 16.39
C GLU A 218 13.31 -6.69 17.40
N LYS A 219 14.55 -7.15 17.74
CA LYS A 219 15.43 -6.41 18.63
C LYS A 219 15.79 -5.03 18.11
N LYS A 220 15.98 -4.87 16.80
CA LYS A 220 16.23 -3.57 16.17
C LYS A 220 15.05 -2.63 16.35
N GLU A 221 13.83 -3.12 16.14
CA GLU A 221 12.62 -2.32 16.29
C GLU A 221 12.39 -1.94 17.76
N TYR A 222 12.56 -2.87 18.68
CA TYR A 222 12.53 -2.63 20.13
C TYR A 222 13.50 -1.50 20.54
N GLN A 223 14.78 -1.59 20.09
CA GLN A 223 15.79 -0.57 20.38
C GLN A 223 15.39 0.81 19.81
N ARG A 224 14.76 0.85 18.64
CA ARG A 224 14.27 2.09 18.04
C ARG A 224 13.17 2.76 18.86
N ILE A 225 12.30 1.97 19.47
CA ILE A 225 11.21 2.48 20.33
C ILE A 225 11.78 3.01 21.66
N ILE A 226 12.53 2.21 22.38
CA ILE A 226 13.00 2.57 23.75
C ILE A 226 14.07 3.68 23.75
N HIS A 227 14.81 3.84 22.66
CA HIS A 227 15.81 4.89 22.50
C HIS A 227 15.33 6.07 21.67
N HIS A 228 14.02 6.26 21.52
CA HIS A 228 13.49 7.40 20.77
C HIS A 228 13.86 8.72 21.48
N ASN A 229 14.59 9.60 20.78
CA ASN A 229 15.16 10.80 21.39
C ASN A 229 14.13 11.82 21.87
N ASP A 230 12.97 11.86 21.24
CA ASP A 230 11.98 12.92 21.45
C ASP A 230 10.89 12.53 22.46
N ILE A 231 10.67 11.24 22.69
CA ILE A 231 9.63 10.78 23.62
C ILE A 231 10.07 11.04 25.08
N SER A 232 9.15 11.53 25.91
CA SER A 232 9.40 11.83 27.32
C SER A 232 9.70 10.54 28.12
N LYS A 233 10.38 10.70 29.26
CA LYS A 233 10.62 9.57 30.15
C LYS A 233 9.34 9.02 30.74
N ASN A 234 8.36 9.90 30.98
CA ASN A 234 7.07 9.54 31.53
C ASN A 234 6.30 8.66 30.53
N MET A 235 6.23 9.11 29.27
CA MET A 235 5.59 8.32 28.20
C MET A 235 6.27 6.96 28.00
N LEU A 236 7.61 6.89 28.02
CA LEU A 236 8.33 5.61 27.99
C LEU A 236 8.02 4.74 29.23
N GLY A 237 7.72 5.36 30.37
CA GLY A 237 7.29 4.66 31.58
C GLY A 237 5.99 3.88 31.41
N TYR A 238 5.03 4.38 30.63
CA TYR A 238 3.79 3.66 30.28
C TYR A 238 4.03 2.42 29.41
N LEU A 239 5.13 2.38 28.67
CA LEU A 239 5.50 1.22 27.87
C LEU A 239 6.23 0.13 28.68
N LYS A 240 6.58 0.41 29.94
CA LYS A 240 7.33 -0.54 30.77
C LYS A 240 6.57 -1.85 30.94
N GLY A 241 7.20 -2.95 30.53
CA GLY A 241 6.61 -4.29 30.50
C GLY A 241 5.76 -4.58 29.26
N ARG A 242 5.56 -3.61 28.38
CA ARG A 242 4.78 -3.70 27.14
C ARG A 242 5.60 -3.33 25.89
N GLU A 243 6.90 -3.15 26.02
CA GLU A 243 7.80 -2.61 24.98
C GLU A 243 7.89 -3.52 23.75
N TRP A 244 7.51 -4.80 23.91
CA TRP A 244 7.46 -5.78 22.85
C TRP A 244 6.09 -5.91 22.17
N GLU A 245 5.06 -5.25 22.71
CA GLU A 245 3.73 -5.28 22.11
C GLU A 245 3.76 -4.64 20.70
N GLY A 246 3.15 -5.31 19.73
CA GLY A 246 3.15 -4.89 18.34
C GLY A 246 4.47 -5.12 17.58
N ILE A 247 5.53 -5.55 18.26
CA ILE A 247 6.79 -5.93 17.60
C ILE A 247 6.70 -7.41 17.23
N HIS A 248 6.43 -7.67 15.96
CA HIS A 248 6.44 -9.03 15.44
C HIS A 248 7.03 -9.04 14.04
N LYS A 249 8.01 -9.92 13.81
CA LYS A 249 8.61 -10.14 12.51
C LYS A 249 8.51 -11.62 12.16
N PRO A 250 8.00 -11.95 10.96
CA PRO A 250 7.81 -13.35 10.59
C PRO A 250 9.14 -14.05 10.33
N VAL A 251 9.17 -15.35 10.58
CA VAL A 251 10.24 -16.22 10.07
C VAL A 251 9.95 -16.48 8.59
N VAL A 252 10.83 -16.00 7.70
CA VAL A 252 10.62 -16.07 6.26
C VAL A 252 11.60 -17.06 5.63
N THR A 253 11.07 -18.17 5.13
CA THR A 253 11.80 -19.21 4.38
C THR A 253 11.53 -19.15 2.89
N LYS A 254 10.36 -18.64 2.49
CA LYS A 254 9.92 -18.46 1.11
C LYS A 254 9.09 -17.18 0.96
N LEU A 255 8.91 -16.75 -0.28
CA LEU A 255 8.15 -15.53 -0.59
C LEU A 255 6.74 -15.54 0.03
N ASN A 256 6.05 -16.67 -0.02
CA ASN A 256 4.70 -16.77 0.54
C ASN A 256 4.63 -16.52 2.06
N ASP A 257 5.70 -16.73 2.82
CA ASP A 257 5.69 -16.45 4.27
C ASP A 257 5.52 -14.96 4.55
N ILE A 258 6.27 -14.11 3.83
CA ILE A 258 6.15 -12.65 3.98
C ILE A 258 4.86 -12.11 3.35
N LEU A 259 4.40 -12.68 2.24
CA LEU A 259 3.12 -12.31 1.65
C LEU A 259 1.97 -12.63 2.61
N TYR A 260 1.98 -13.83 3.20
CA TYR A 260 0.99 -14.23 4.20
C TYR A 260 0.99 -13.27 5.41
N PHE A 261 2.17 -12.96 5.94
CA PHE A 261 2.30 -12.02 7.04
C PHE A 261 1.69 -10.65 6.71
N ASN A 262 2.02 -10.09 5.53
CA ASN A 262 1.51 -8.78 5.14
C ASN A 262 0.02 -8.80 4.73
N THR A 263 -0.51 -9.93 4.28
CA THR A 263 -1.92 -10.07 3.88
C THR A 263 -2.83 -10.37 5.07
N MET A 264 -2.38 -11.22 6.01
CA MET A 264 -3.25 -11.81 7.05
C MET A 264 -2.95 -11.33 8.47
N GLN A 265 -1.78 -10.76 8.74
CA GLN A 265 -1.33 -10.46 10.09
C GLN A 265 -0.91 -9.02 10.30
N HIS A 266 -0.37 -8.35 9.28
CA HIS A 266 0.15 -6.99 9.44
C HIS A 266 0.30 -6.28 8.08
N GLY A 267 -0.11 -5.02 8.03
CA GLY A 267 0.05 -4.15 6.86
C GLY A 267 -1.24 -3.99 6.05
N LEU A 268 -1.78 -5.06 5.45
CA LEU A 268 -3.04 -4.95 4.70
C LEU A 268 -4.21 -4.53 5.59
N GLU A 269 -4.29 -5.04 6.81
CA GLU A 269 -5.32 -4.64 7.79
C GLU A 269 -5.35 -3.12 8.01
N GLU A 270 -4.18 -2.51 8.19
CA GLU A 270 -4.08 -1.05 8.34
C GLU A 270 -4.55 -0.30 7.10
N LEU A 271 -4.14 -0.77 5.91
CA LEU A 271 -4.55 -0.15 4.64
C LEU A 271 -6.07 -0.24 4.43
N LEU A 272 -6.68 -1.39 4.78
CA LEU A 272 -8.12 -1.59 4.72
C LEU A 272 -8.86 -0.66 5.70
N ARG A 273 -8.34 -0.50 6.92
CA ARG A 273 -8.88 0.42 7.90
C ARG A 273 -8.85 1.86 7.41
N TYR A 274 -7.72 2.33 6.87
CA TYR A 274 -7.63 3.69 6.33
C TYR A 274 -8.64 3.93 5.21
N SER A 275 -8.78 2.97 4.31
CA SER A 275 -9.73 3.05 3.20
C SER A 275 -11.18 3.05 3.68
N ASP A 276 -11.52 2.16 4.60
CA ASP A 276 -12.86 2.07 5.18
C ASP A 276 -13.25 3.36 5.91
N ARG A 277 -12.36 3.88 6.76
CA ARG A 277 -12.57 5.14 7.48
C ARG A 277 -12.74 6.34 6.53
N ASN A 278 -11.91 6.43 5.50
CA ASN A 278 -12.04 7.45 4.47
C ASN A 278 -13.38 7.32 3.71
N ALA A 279 -13.77 6.10 3.35
CA ALA A 279 -15.02 5.85 2.65
C ALA A 279 -16.23 6.24 3.51
N MET A 280 -16.25 5.82 4.77
CA MET A 280 -17.33 6.12 5.70
C MET A 280 -17.42 7.61 6.03
N ALA A 281 -16.30 8.36 6.05
CA ALA A 281 -16.30 9.81 6.20
C ALA A 281 -17.12 10.52 5.09
N HIS A 282 -17.24 9.90 3.94
CA HIS A 282 -17.97 10.42 2.79
C HIS A 282 -19.28 9.67 2.50
N GLY A 283 -19.61 8.63 3.26
CA GLY A 283 -20.79 7.77 3.05
C GLY A 283 -20.69 6.98 1.75
N LEU A 284 -19.50 6.41 1.50
CA LEU A 284 -19.19 5.53 0.36
C LEU A 284 -18.92 4.10 0.85
N GLU A 285 -19.13 3.15 -0.04
CA GLU A 285 -18.69 1.75 0.11
C GLU A 285 -17.49 1.49 -0.80
N VAL A 286 -16.45 0.85 -0.27
CA VAL A 286 -15.29 0.41 -1.05
C VAL A 286 -15.33 -1.10 -1.24
N ARG A 287 -15.11 -1.55 -2.48
CA ARG A 287 -15.04 -2.97 -2.86
C ARG A 287 -13.68 -3.30 -3.45
N LEU A 288 -13.10 -4.43 -3.04
CA LEU A 288 -11.73 -4.81 -3.29
C LEU A 288 -11.64 -6.10 -4.10
N PRO A 289 -11.58 -6.03 -5.45
CA PRO A 289 -11.57 -7.23 -6.31
C PRO A 289 -10.38 -8.17 -6.07
N PHE A 290 -9.21 -7.66 -5.70
CA PHE A 290 -8.04 -8.48 -5.42
C PHE A 290 -8.16 -9.35 -4.17
N LEU A 291 -9.09 -9.03 -3.26
CA LEU A 291 -9.33 -9.77 -2.03
C LEU A 291 -10.49 -10.78 -2.15
N ASN A 292 -10.66 -11.36 -3.31
CA ASN A 292 -11.52 -12.53 -3.48
C ASN A 292 -10.82 -13.79 -2.95
N ALA A 293 -11.48 -14.55 -2.07
CA ALA A 293 -10.87 -15.69 -1.40
C ALA A 293 -10.32 -16.74 -2.38
N GLU A 294 -11.07 -17.07 -3.43
CA GLU A 294 -10.66 -18.05 -4.44
C GLU A 294 -9.41 -17.57 -5.22
N LEU A 295 -9.40 -16.28 -5.60
CA LEU A 295 -8.27 -15.65 -6.29
C LEU A 295 -7.02 -15.65 -5.40
N VAL A 296 -7.17 -15.23 -4.14
CA VAL A 296 -6.07 -15.18 -3.17
C VAL A 296 -5.48 -16.57 -2.93
N GLN A 297 -6.32 -17.57 -2.66
CA GLN A 297 -5.86 -18.96 -2.47
C GLN A 297 -5.13 -19.47 -3.70
N PHE A 298 -5.66 -19.23 -4.90
CA PHE A 298 -5.02 -19.66 -6.14
C PHE A 298 -3.64 -18.97 -6.32
N ILE A 299 -3.54 -17.65 -6.12
CA ILE A 299 -2.26 -16.95 -6.23
C ILE A 299 -1.25 -17.48 -5.20
N PHE A 300 -1.68 -17.76 -3.96
CA PHE A 300 -0.79 -18.32 -2.94
C PHE A 300 -0.31 -19.74 -3.30
N SER A 301 -1.08 -20.53 -4.05
CA SER A 301 -0.65 -21.85 -4.51
C SER A 301 0.36 -21.81 -5.66
N LEU A 302 0.51 -20.68 -6.33
CA LEU A 302 1.46 -20.52 -7.44
C LEU A 302 2.91 -20.44 -6.98
N PRO A 303 3.86 -20.96 -7.75
CA PRO A 303 5.30 -20.80 -7.53
C PRO A 303 5.71 -19.32 -7.44
N SER A 304 6.72 -19.02 -6.64
CA SER A 304 7.22 -17.64 -6.42
C SER A 304 7.65 -16.93 -7.70
N HIS A 305 8.20 -17.68 -8.69
CA HIS A 305 8.63 -17.11 -9.97
C HIS A 305 7.49 -16.63 -10.89
N TYR A 306 6.23 -17.01 -10.59
CA TYR A 306 5.08 -16.40 -11.27
C TYR A 306 4.73 -15.02 -10.69
N LYS A 307 5.08 -14.78 -9.43
CA LYS A 307 4.86 -13.49 -8.76
C LYS A 307 5.96 -12.48 -9.07
N ILE A 308 7.23 -12.93 -9.03
CA ILE A 308 8.41 -12.11 -9.35
C ILE A 308 9.25 -12.87 -10.37
N SER A 309 9.52 -12.26 -11.52
CA SER A 309 10.32 -12.85 -12.58
C SER A 309 10.82 -11.77 -13.56
N ASN A 310 12.00 -11.97 -14.12
CA ASN A 310 12.62 -11.10 -15.13
C ASN A 310 12.72 -9.63 -14.67
N GLY A 311 12.95 -9.41 -13.37
CA GLY A 311 13.02 -8.07 -12.78
C GLY A 311 11.65 -7.41 -12.58
N TYR A 312 10.53 -8.08 -12.80
CA TYR A 312 9.20 -7.54 -12.59
C TYR A 312 8.53 -8.18 -11.38
N THR A 313 7.96 -7.36 -10.53
CA THR A 313 6.94 -7.73 -9.53
C THR A 313 5.59 -7.94 -10.22
N LYS A 314 4.66 -8.70 -9.61
CA LYS A 314 3.35 -9.06 -10.21
C LYS A 314 3.49 -9.70 -11.61
N SER A 315 4.57 -10.42 -11.88
CA SER A 315 4.96 -10.85 -13.24
C SER A 315 3.83 -11.54 -14.00
N ILE A 316 3.16 -12.53 -13.41
CA ILE A 316 2.04 -13.23 -14.06
C ILE A 316 0.84 -12.30 -14.32
N PHE A 317 0.56 -11.37 -13.41
CA PHE A 317 -0.54 -10.42 -13.56
C PHE A 317 -0.26 -9.39 -14.66
N ARG A 318 1.01 -8.97 -14.81
CA ARG A 318 1.44 -8.12 -15.94
C ARG A 318 1.24 -8.84 -17.27
N LYS A 319 1.65 -10.10 -17.37
CA LYS A 319 1.45 -10.94 -18.56
C LYS A 319 -0.04 -11.12 -18.89
N MET A 320 -0.88 -11.29 -17.90
CA MET A 320 -2.34 -11.35 -18.09
C MET A 320 -2.91 -10.05 -18.65
N MET A 321 -2.36 -8.90 -18.22
CA MET A 321 -2.83 -7.58 -18.65
C MET A 321 -2.12 -7.06 -19.92
N ASP A 322 -1.15 -7.80 -20.42
CA ASP A 322 -0.46 -7.47 -21.68
C ASP A 322 -1.47 -7.33 -22.83
N GLN A 323 -1.29 -6.32 -23.68
CA GLN A 323 -2.20 -5.91 -24.77
C GLN A 323 -3.61 -5.42 -24.31
N LYS A 324 -4.05 -5.71 -23.07
CA LYS A 324 -5.32 -5.20 -22.53
C LYS A 324 -5.19 -3.74 -22.07
N LEU A 325 -4.03 -3.38 -21.53
CA LEU A 325 -3.68 -2.02 -21.10
C LEU A 325 -2.49 -1.50 -21.91
N PRO A 326 -2.19 -0.18 -21.86
CA PRO A 326 -0.97 0.38 -22.47
C PRO A 326 0.30 -0.25 -21.85
N ASP A 327 1.34 -0.46 -22.67
CA ASP A 327 2.62 -1.02 -22.22
C ASP A 327 3.28 -0.17 -21.14
N SER A 328 3.13 1.15 -21.21
CA SER A 328 3.56 2.12 -20.19
C SER A 328 2.94 1.89 -18.80
N ILE A 329 1.80 1.21 -18.74
CA ILE A 329 1.13 0.81 -17.50
C ILE A 329 1.53 -0.61 -17.12
N VAL A 330 1.46 -1.54 -18.07
CA VAL A 330 1.72 -2.97 -17.82
C VAL A 330 3.15 -3.21 -17.40
N TRP A 331 4.11 -2.63 -18.13
CA TRP A 331 5.54 -2.88 -17.94
C TRP A 331 6.28 -1.76 -17.18
N ARG A 332 5.53 -0.86 -16.57
CA ARG A 332 6.07 0.20 -15.73
C ARG A 332 6.86 -0.35 -14.54
N THR A 333 8.08 0.15 -14.32
CA THR A 333 8.99 -0.28 -13.23
C THR A 333 9.22 0.78 -12.16
N ASP A 334 8.95 2.06 -12.46
CA ASP A 334 9.17 3.21 -11.60
C ASP A 334 8.03 3.49 -10.61
N LYS A 335 6.99 2.64 -10.59
CA LYS A 335 5.87 2.82 -9.68
C LYS A 335 6.34 2.66 -8.23
N ILE A 336 6.34 3.77 -7.54
CA ILE A 336 6.35 3.84 -6.08
C ILE A 336 4.88 4.00 -5.68
N GLY A 337 4.44 3.39 -4.57
CA GLY A 337 3.04 3.47 -4.13
C GLY A 337 2.49 4.90 -4.17
N TYR A 338 1.17 5.05 -4.16
CA TYR A 338 0.47 6.33 -4.24
C TYR A 338 1.03 7.35 -3.24
N GLU A 339 1.79 8.33 -3.74
CA GLU A 339 2.55 9.25 -2.91
C GLU A 339 2.24 10.71 -3.30
N PRO A 340 1.57 11.47 -2.42
CA PRO A 340 1.39 12.90 -2.60
C PRO A 340 2.69 13.67 -2.28
N PRO A 341 2.79 14.95 -2.67
CA PRO A 341 3.97 15.79 -2.46
C PRO A 341 4.11 16.24 -0.99
N GLN A 342 4.08 15.29 -0.04
CA GLN A 342 4.13 15.56 1.39
C GLN A 342 5.33 16.41 1.77
N LYS A 343 6.51 16.14 1.21
CA LYS A 343 7.72 16.93 1.47
C LYS A 343 7.48 18.42 1.15
N ILE A 344 6.89 18.70 -0.01
CA ILE A 344 6.59 20.08 -0.45
C ILE A 344 5.54 20.71 0.48
N TRP A 345 4.49 19.95 0.85
CA TRP A 345 3.47 20.45 1.77
C TRP A 345 4.03 20.78 3.15
N MET A 346 4.95 19.95 3.66
CA MET A 346 5.61 20.17 4.96
C MET A 346 6.62 21.34 4.94
N GLU A 347 7.01 21.83 3.76
CA GLU A 347 7.82 23.05 3.60
C GLU A 347 7.00 24.34 3.66
N ASP A 348 5.69 24.25 3.49
CA ASP A 348 4.77 25.38 3.60
C ASP A 348 4.85 26.03 4.99
N LYS A 349 4.73 27.38 5.03
CA LYS A 349 4.88 28.14 6.27
C LYS A 349 3.78 27.80 7.29
N ASP A 350 2.54 27.73 6.85
CA ASP A 350 1.40 27.49 7.72
C ASP A 350 1.43 26.04 8.23
N MET A 351 1.92 25.11 7.40
CA MET A 351 2.14 23.72 7.82
C MET A 351 3.25 23.60 8.87
N LYS A 352 4.36 24.33 8.73
CA LYS A 352 5.42 24.37 9.75
C LYS A 352 4.92 24.93 11.08
N GLU A 353 4.11 25.98 11.04
CA GLU A 353 3.48 26.54 12.24
C GLU A 353 2.51 25.53 12.89
N TYR A 354 1.74 24.82 12.07
CA TYR A 354 0.84 23.76 12.55
C TYR A 354 1.61 22.63 13.23
N VAL A 355 2.71 22.16 12.63
CA VAL A 355 3.61 21.16 13.26
C VAL A 355 4.18 21.68 14.58
N TYR A 356 4.62 22.94 14.62
CA TYR A 356 5.16 23.52 15.85
C TYR A 356 4.12 23.58 16.96
N THR A 357 2.91 24.01 16.65
CA THR A 357 1.78 24.03 17.59
C THR A 357 1.44 22.61 18.10
N ALA A 358 1.47 21.62 17.23
CA ALA A 358 1.30 20.21 17.62
C ALA A 358 2.39 19.75 18.59
N LYS A 359 3.68 20.08 18.30
CA LYS A 359 4.80 19.78 19.21
C LYS A 359 4.61 20.46 20.58
N GLN A 360 4.18 21.71 20.62
CA GLN A 360 3.90 22.42 21.88
C GLN A 360 2.83 21.71 22.71
N LYS A 361 1.73 21.28 22.07
CA LYS A 361 0.67 20.49 22.74
C LYS A 361 1.21 19.19 23.33
N LEU A 362 2.00 18.43 22.53
CA LEU A 362 2.56 17.16 22.97
C LEU A 362 3.61 17.30 24.09
N VAL A 363 4.34 18.42 24.13
CA VAL A 363 5.26 18.74 25.22
C VAL A 363 4.49 19.11 26.49
N LYS A 364 3.40 19.89 26.37
CA LYS A 364 2.52 20.23 27.50
C LYS A 364 1.89 18.99 28.15
N GLU A 365 1.51 18.02 27.34
CA GLU A 365 0.95 16.73 27.78
C GLU A 365 2.03 15.71 28.20
N ASP A 366 3.28 16.14 28.31
CA ASP A 366 4.44 15.29 28.67
C ASP A 366 4.60 14.01 27.83
N ILE A 367 4.19 14.08 26.56
CA ILE A 367 4.40 13.01 25.58
C ILE A 367 5.78 13.16 24.95
N LEU A 368 6.15 14.41 24.62
CA LEU A 368 7.45 14.75 24.04
C LEU A 368 8.31 15.55 25.03
N LYS A 369 9.62 15.42 24.89
CA LYS A 369 10.60 16.25 25.61
C LYS A 369 10.61 17.66 25.07
N ALA A 370 10.81 18.68 25.92
CA ALA A 370 10.86 20.10 25.52
C ALA A 370 11.90 20.39 24.42
N GLN A 371 12.99 19.63 24.35
CA GLN A 371 14.02 19.79 23.32
C GLN A 371 13.49 19.65 21.88
N VAL A 372 12.34 19.03 21.67
CA VAL A 372 11.74 18.88 20.33
C VAL A 372 11.33 20.23 19.73
N LEU A 373 11.03 21.23 20.57
CA LEU A 373 10.67 22.59 20.16
C LEU A 373 11.86 23.36 19.58
N GLN A 374 13.09 22.93 19.87
CA GLN A 374 14.32 23.54 19.33
C GLN A 374 14.71 22.92 17.97
N LYS A 375 14.03 21.84 17.56
CA LYS A 375 14.32 21.19 16.28
C LYS A 375 13.46 21.79 15.18
N GLU A 376 14.09 22.15 14.07
CA GLU A 376 13.38 22.51 12.86
C GLU A 376 12.46 21.38 12.39
N SER A 377 11.32 21.74 11.83
CA SER A 377 10.41 20.77 11.23
C SER A 377 11.05 20.12 10.02
N ARG A 378 11.03 18.79 9.98
CA ARG A 378 11.57 18.02 8.87
C ARG A 378 10.53 17.81 7.78
N SER A 379 10.86 18.26 6.59
CA SER A 379 10.06 18.01 5.40
C SER A 379 10.53 16.71 4.74
N LEU A 380 9.81 15.63 4.96
CA LEU A 380 10.14 14.29 4.47
C LEU A 380 9.09 13.77 3.50
N HIS A 381 9.48 12.82 2.66
CA HIS A 381 8.55 12.11 1.78
C HIS A 381 7.53 11.29 2.58
N ALA A 382 6.38 11.02 1.99
CA ALA A 382 5.26 10.37 2.68
C ALA A 382 5.61 8.98 3.27
N HIS A 383 6.51 8.24 2.63
CA HIS A 383 6.89 6.89 3.04
C HIS A 383 8.22 6.80 3.78
N ASP A 384 8.82 7.94 4.15
CA ASP A 384 10.04 7.95 4.94
C ASP A 384 9.79 7.43 6.37
N ALA A 385 10.67 6.52 6.82
CA ALA A 385 10.52 5.86 8.12
C ALA A 385 10.58 6.84 9.31
N ASP A 386 11.34 7.93 9.16
CA ASP A 386 11.60 8.92 10.22
C ASP A 386 10.66 10.15 10.13
N ASN A 387 9.49 9.96 9.52
CA ASN A 387 8.46 11.00 9.33
C ASN A 387 7.73 11.30 10.67
N PHE A 388 8.49 11.71 11.69
CA PHE A 388 7.97 11.91 13.03
C PHE A 388 7.11 13.17 13.14
N ASP A 389 7.43 14.25 12.44
CA ASP A 389 6.65 15.49 12.49
C ASP A 389 5.21 15.27 12.00
N TRP A 390 5.02 14.44 10.99
CA TRP A 390 3.69 14.00 10.56
C TRP A 390 2.95 13.22 11.67
N ARG A 391 3.66 12.28 12.33
CA ARG A 391 3.08 11.49 13.42
C ARG A 391 2.71 12.37 14.61
N TYR A 392 3.51 13.38 14.93
CA TYR A 392 3.20 14.35 15.98
C TYR A 392 1.94 15.14 15.67
N LEU A 393 1.73 15.56 14.41
CA LEU A 393 0.48 16.17 13.98
C LEU A 393 -0.72 15.26 14.26
N CYS A 394 -0.64 13.99 13.81
CA CYS A 394 -1.74 13.04 14.01
C CYS A 394 -2.05 12.84 15.51
N VAL A 395 -1.03 12.60 16.32
CA VAL A 395 -1.23 12.37 17.78
C VAL A 395 -1.79 13.62 18.44
N ALA A 396 -1.28 14.81 18.12
CA ALA A 396 -1.74 16.06 18.72
C ALA A 396 -3.22 16.35 18.41
N GLU A 397 -3.67 16.07 17.18
CA GLU A 397 -5.08 16.27 16.81
C GLU A 397 -6.04 15.26 17.45
N MET A 398 -5.55 14.09 17.81
CA MET A 398 -6.35 13.04 18.45
C MET A 398 -6.42 13.16 19.99
N LEU A 399 -5.52 13.93 20.59
CA LEU A 399 -5.62 14.25 22.03
C LEU A 399 -6.80 15.20 22.27
N LYS A 400 -7.67 14.80 23.19
CA LYS A 400 -8.84 15.59 23.62
C LYS A 400 -8.43 16.74 24.52
#